data_5a6b7a86fb5019a075c95cd2a235f6c7
#
_entry.id   5a6b7a86fb5019a075c95cd2a235f6c7
#
_cell.length_a   1.000
_cell.length_b   1.000
_cell.length_c   1.000
_cell.angle_alpha   90.00
_cell.angle_beta   90.00
_cell.angle_gamma   90.00
#
_symmetry.space_group_name_H-M   'P 1'
#
loop_
_entity.id
_entity.type
_entity.pdbx_description
1 polymer ?
#
loop_
_entity_poly.entity_id
_entity_poly.type
_entity_poly.pdbx_seq_one_letter_code
_entity_poly.pdbx_strand_id
1 'polypeptide(L)'
;GEITDYVKEFKNFAADDDANGPVFFIRALYDDAKDRELVPQDVARAWLNYAREGVGMFWWGGYGISTEHTAYLNLKNGIEAPQSGSVEQNGLILAEQIGGQIFIDTWGLVNPCNPEKAAHYGEAAASVSHGGEGVLGARFFCAAIAKAFETDDIFEIMETGLAQIPKDSLYHQVASAVLEFYHAHPEEESWRSCYEMLVRDWGYDKYQGVCHIIPNAGVCFMAMAYGKGRFDRTVEIATMAGWDTDCNAGNVGTVL
;
A
#
# COMPACT_ATOMS: atom_id res chain seq x y z
N GLY A 1 11.96 -19.03 1.93
CA GLY A 1 11.62 -20.48 1.89
C GLY A 1 10.51 -20.76 0.90
N GLU A 2 10.25 -22.02 0.60
CA GLU A 2 9.11 -22.39 -0.24
C GLU A 2 7.89 -22.61 0.64
N ILE A 3 6.76 -22.01 0.25
CA ILE A 3 5.45 -22.31 0.82
C ILE A 3 4.80 -23.32 -0.11
N THR A 4 4.54 -24.51 0.42
CA THR A 4 3.93 -25.60 -0.33
C THR A 4 2.50 -25.88 0.11
N ASP A 5 2.11 -25.39 1.29
CA ASP A 5 0.77 -25.57 1.83
C ASP A 5 0.54 -24.67 3.05
N TYR A 6 -0.72 -24.37 3.39
CA TYR A 6 -1.13 -23.72 4.62
C TYR A 6 -1.42 -24.76 5.70
N VAL A 7 -0.51 -24.90 6.66
CA VAL A 7 -0.51 -26.01 7.64
C VAL A 7 -1.38 -25.79 8.89
N LYS A 8 -2.16 -24.70 8.96
CA LYS A 8 -2.97 -24.40 10.16
C LYS A 8 -4.42 -24.11 9.80
N GLU A 9 -5.33 -24.80 10.48
CA GLU A 9 -6.73 -24.39 10.54
C GLU A 9 -6.89 -23.27 11.58
N PHE A 10 -7.50 -22.16 11.18
CA PHE A 10 -7.81 -21.05 12.08
C PHE A 10 -9.32 -21.04 12.36
N LYS A 11 -9.69 -20.92 13.63
CA LYS A 11 -11.09 -20.70 14.02
C LYS A 11 -11.50 -19.23 13.90
N ASN A 12 -10.55 -18.33 14.14
CA ASN A 12 -10.75 -16.89 14.02
C ASN A 12 -9.50 -16.28 13.39
N PHE A 13 -9.67 -15.23 12.58
CA PHE A 13 -8.57 -14.39 12.15
C PHE A 13 -8.17 -13.44 13.27
N ALA A 14 -6.88 -13.21 13.45
CA ALA A 14 -6.37 -12.18 14.35
C ALA A 14 -6.79 -10.79 13.85
N ALA A 15 -6.86 -9.84 14.76
CA ALA A 15 -6.96 -8.43 14.37
C ALA A 15 -5.70 -8.03 13.61
N ASP A 16 -5.90 -7.37 12.47
CA ASP A 16 -4.89 -7.01 11.50
C ASP A 16 -5.10 -5.54 11.12
N ASP A 17 -4.03 -4.76 11.08
CA ASP A 17 -4.09 -3.34 10.74
C ASP A 17 -4.42 -3.12 9.26
N ASP A 18 -3.93 -3.95 8.35
CA ASP A 18 -4.26 -3.91 6.92
C ASP A 18 -5.77 -3.96 6.66
N ALA A 19 -6.49 -4.78 7.42
CA ALA A 19 -7.94 -4.94 7.27
C ALA A 19 -8.75 -3.95 8.13
N ASN A 20 -8.35 -3.74 9.38
CA ASN A 20 -9.14 -2.96 10.33
C ASN A 20 -9.12 -1.45 10.03
N GLY A 21 -7.97 -0.90 9.63
CA GLY A 21 -7.85 0.51 9.28
C GLY A 21 -8.82 0.91 8.15
N PRO A 22 -8.72 0.30 6.95
CA PRO A 22 -9.57 0.61 5.82
C PRO A 22 -11.07 0.50 6.10
N VAL A 23 -11.50 -0.55 6.81
CA VAL A 23 -12.92 -0.78 7.14
C VAL A 23 -13.52 0.35 7.96
N PHE A 24 -12.76 0.93 8.90
CA PHE A 24 -13.27 2.02 9.71
C PHE A 24 -13.09 3.40 9.06
N PHE A 25 -12.00 3.60 8.31
CA PHE A 25 -11.71 4.92 7.73
C PHE A 25 -12.64 5.27 6.58
N ILE A 26 -13.22 4.30 5.88
CA ILE A 26 -14.25 4.54 4.87
C ILE A 26 -15.47 5.29 5.43
N ARG A 27 -15.66 5.28 6.75
CA ARG A 27 -16.67 6.09 7.43
C ARG A 27 -16.56 7.57 7.10
N ALA A 28 -15.38 8.06 6.72
CA ALA A 28 -15.17 9.44 6.30
C ALA A 28 -16.11 9.87 5.17
N LEU A 29 -16.47 8.96 4.25
CA LEU A 29 -17.45 9.23 3.18
C LEU A 29 -18.84 9.52 3.72
N TYR A 30 -19.28 8.76 4.71
CA TYR A 30 -20.63 8.88 5.27
C TYR A 30 -20.72 10.00 6.31
N ASP A 31 -19.73 10.08 7.20
CA ASP A 31 -19.77 10.96 8.36
C ASP A 31 -19.43 12.42 7.97
N ASP A 32 -18.47 12.63 7.06
CA ASP A 32 -17.86 13.92 6.77
C ASP A 32 -18.00 14.39 5.32
N ALA A 33 -17.51 13.61 4.35
CA ALA A 33 -17.49 14.02 2.94
C ALA A 33 -18.90 14.13 2.33
N LYS A 34 -19.76 13.15 2.63
CA LYS A 34 -21.14 13.07 2.09
C LYS A 34 -21.15 13.19 0.56
N ASP A 35 -21.70 14.29 0.04
CA ASP A 35 -21.89 14.52 -1.40
C ASP A 35 -20.72 15.30 -2.07
N ARG A 36 -19.66 15.61 -1.34
CA ARG A 36 -18.48 16.30 -1.87
C ARG A 36 -17.28 15.36 -2.02
N GLU A 37 -16.27 15.82 -2.74
CA GLU A 37 -15.01 15.10 -2.85
C GLU A 37 -14.35 14.92 -1.48
N LEU A 38 -13.72 13.74 -1.31
CA LEU A 38 -12.97 13.40 -0.10
C LEU A 38 -11.72 14.27 0.01
N VAL A 39 -11.46 14.78 1.22
CA VAL A 39 -10.23 15.50 1.54
C VAL A 39 -9.52 14.84 2.75
N PRO A 40 -8.20 15.06 2.92
CA PRO A 40 -7.44 14.44 4.01
C PRO A 40 -8.05 14.65 5.41
N GLN A 41 -8.64 15.82 5.65
CA GLN A 41 -9.25 16.17 6.93
C GLN A 41 -10.47 15.28 7.28
N ASP A 42 -11.19 14.75 6.27
CA ASP A 42 -12.32 13.86 6.51
C ASP A 42 -11.83 12.52 7.05
N VAL A 43 -10.78 11.98 6.43
CA VAL A 43 -10.14 10.73 6.87
C VAL A 43 -9.48 10.91 8.24
N ALA A 44 -8.82 12.05 8.46
CA ALA A 44 -8.24 12.38 9.77
C ALA A 44 -9.29 12.42 10.89
N ARG A 45 -10.49 12.95 10.63
CA ARG A 45 -11.61 12.90 11.59
C ARG A 45 -12.07 11.46 11.85
N ALA A 46 -12.14 10.63 10.82
CA ALA A 46 -12.44 9.20 11.00
C ALA A 46 -11.40 8.53 11.89
N TRP A 47 -10.10 8.83 11.70
CA TRP A 47 -9.03 8.33 12.58
C TRP A 47 -9.28 8.73 14.03
N LEU A 48 -9.53 10.02 14.31
CA LEU A 48 -9.78 10.53 15.67
C LEU A 48 -11.06 9.94 16.29
N ASN A 49 -12.08 9.67 15.48
CA ASN A 49 -13.35 9.13 15.94
C ASN A 49 -13.29 7.63 16.24
N TYR A 50 -12.57 6.86 15.43
CA TYR A 50 -12.64 5.39 15.46
C TYR A 50 -11.38 4.71 15.99
N ALA A 51 -10.19 5.27 15.83
CA ALA A 51 -8.98 4.70 16.39
C ALA A 51 -8.89 4.89 17.91
N ARG A 52 -8.32 3.89 18.58
CA ARG A 52 -8.03 3.91 20.02
C ARG A 52 -6.60 3.48 20.23
N GLU A 53 -5.80 4.35 20.80
CA GLU A 53 -4.38 4.11 21.04
C GLU A 53 -4.15 2.78 21.79
N GLY A 54 -3.28 1.95 21.23
CA GLY A 54 -2.96 0.64 21.78
C GLY A 54 -3.98 -0.47 21.49
N VAL A 55 -5.03 -0.20 20.71
CA VAL A 55 -6.10 -1.17 20.40
C VAL A 55 -6.34 -1.24 18.89
N GLY A 56 -5.90 -2.32 18.25
CA GLY A 56 -6.13 -2.56 16.82
C GLY A 56 -5.79 -1.40 15.90
N MET A 57 -6.28 -1.35 14.71
CA MET A 57 -6.16 -0.31 13.68
C MET A 57 -4.76 -0.11 13.10
N PHE A 58 -3.74 0.06 13.95
CA PHE A 58 -2.38 0.38 13.56
C PHE A 58 -1.37 -0.40 14.38
N TRP A 59 -0.13 -0.38 13.90
CA TRP A 59 1.01 -0.69 14.72
C TRP A 59 1.32 0.46 15.69
N TRP A 60 1.07 0.28 16.97
CA TRP A 60 1.26 1.27 18.02
C TRP A 60 2.71 1.30 18.56
N GLY A 61 3.68 1.44 17.65
CA GLY A 61 5.12 1.34 17.94
C GLY A 61 5.74 2.55 18.64
N GLY A 62 4.99 3.65 18.81
CA GLY A 62 5.48 4.87 19.47
C GLY A 62 5.70 6.06 18.52
N TYR A 63 5.73 7.26 19.12
CA TYR A 63 6.04 8.49 18.39
C TYR A 63 7.46 8.47 17.84
N GLY A 64 7.63 8.82 16.58
CA GLY A 64 8.93 8.83 15.89
C GLY A 64 9.43 7.43 15.48
N ILE A 65 8.62 6.38 15.69
CA ILE A 65 8.93 4.98 15.34
C ILE A 65 7.87 4.43 14.38
N SER A 66 6.59 4.40 14.80
CA SER A 66 5.46 4.06 13.94
C SER A 66 4.95 5.32 13.24
N THR A 67 4.80 5.26 11.93
CA THR A 67 4.27 6.37 11.12
C THR A 67 2.85 6.70 11.53
N GLU A 68 1.99 5.70 11.63
CA GLU A 68 0.58 5.83 11.98
C GLU A 68 0.40 6.38 13.40
N HIS A 69 1.14 5.83 14.36
CA HIS A 69 1.09 6.31 15.74
C HIS A 69 1.56 7.77 15.84
N THR A 70 2.62 8.12 15.11
CA THR A 70 3.13 9.51 15.04
C THR A 70 2.06 10.44 14.47
N ALA A 71 1.46 10.10 13.33
CA ALA A 71 0.41 10.90 12.71
C ALA A 71 -0.84 11.03 13.61
N TYR A 72 -1.27 9.94 14.25
CA TYR A 72 -2.38 9.95 15.20
C TYR A 72 -2.13 10.92 16.37
N LEU A 73 -0.93 10.92 16.94
CA LEU A 73 -0.56 11.86 18.02
C LEU A 73 -0.44 13.28 17.49
N ASN A 74 0.06 13.50 16.28
CA ASN A 74 0.05 14.82 15.62
C ASN A 74 -1.38 15.36 15.50
N LEU A 75 -2.32 14.56 15.01
CA LEU A 75 -3.74 14.93 14.92
C LEU A 75 -4.32 15.27 16.30
N LYS A 76 -4.05 14.45 17.31
CA LYS A 76 -4.49 14.72 18.69
C LYS A 76 -3.92 16.02 19.27
N ASN A 77 -2.75 16.43 18.82
CA ASN A 77 -2.12 17.69 19.22
C ASN A 77 -2.49 18.87 18.31
N GLY A 78 -3.45 18.72 17.41
CA GLY A 78 -3.98 19.78 16.57
C GLY A 78 -3.16 20.07 15.30
N ILE A 79 -2.26 19.17 14.91
CA ILE A 79 -1.59 19.22 13.60
C ILE A 79 -2.53 18.53 12.60
N GLU A 80 -3.16 19.33 11.74
CA GLU A 80 -4.17 18.84 10.81
C GLU A 80 -3.54 18.07 9.63
N ALA A 81 -4.33 17.14 9.03
CA ALA A 81 -3.96 16.51 7.78
C ALA A 81 -4.07 17.51 6.60
N PRO A 82 -3.17 17.45 5.60
CA PRO A 82 -2.13 16.45 5.40
C PRO A 82 -0.81 16.72 6.17
N GLN A 83 -0.69 17.83 6.88
CA GLN A 83 0.54 18.15 7.61
C GLN A 83 0.89 17.07 8.65
N SER A 84 -0.10 16.44 9.29
CA SER A 84 0.11 15.38 10.28
C SER A 84 0.97 14.22 9.79
N GLY A 85 0.94 13.93 8.48
CA GLY A 85 1.69 12.85 7.82
C GLY A 85 2.87 13.34 6.95
N SER A 86 3.06 14.65 6.82
CA SER A 86 3.99 15.20 5.84
C SER A 86 5.46 14.92 6.17
N VAL A 87 6.29 14.94 5.12
CA VAL A 87 7.76 14.83 5.23
C VAL A 87 8.32 15.97 6.09
N GLU A 88 7.78 17.18 5.95
CA GLU A 88 8.21 18.35 6.70
C GLU A 88 7.96 18.20 8.21
N GLN A 89 6.86 17.56 8.58
CA GLN A 89 6.47 17.35 9.96
C GLN A 89 7.23 16.19 10.62
N ASN A 90 7.35 15.07 9.90
CA ASN A 90 7.77 13.80 10.49
C ASN A 90 9.16 13.33 10.02
N GLY A 91 9.68 13.95 8.96
CA GLY A 91 10.90 13.50 8.28
C GLY A 91 10.63 12.39 7.26
N LEU A 92 11.54 12.28 6.29
CA LEU A 92 11.42 11.38 5.14
C LEU A 92 11.27 9.91 5.57
N ILE A 93 12.06 9.47 6.54
CA ILE A 93 12.09 8.06 6.99
C ILE A 93 10.73 7.60 7.48
N LEU A 94 10.02 8.42 8.26
CA LEU A 94 8.68 8.07 8.75
C LEU A 94 7.62 8.23 7.68
N ALA A 95 7.72 9.24 6.84
CA ALA A 95 6.71 9.54 5.84
C ALA A 95 6.63 8.50 4.71
N GLU A 96 7.71 7.77 4.43
CA GLU A 96 7.80 6.84 3.29
C GLU A 96 7.76 5.36 3.69
N GLN A 97 7.07 5.03 4.78
CA GLN A 97 6.84 3.64 5.16
C GLN A 97 5.63 3.05 4.43
N ILE A 98 5.50 1.72 4.44
CA ILE A 98 4.52 0.97 3.65
C ILE A 98 3.06 1.28 4.00
N GLY A 99 2.78 1.74 5.22
CA GLY A 99 1.42 2.05 5.66
C GLY A 99 0.65 2.98 4.72
N GLY A 100 1.36 3.79 3.92
CA GLY A 100 0.75 4.65 2.91
C GLY A 100 0.01 3.89 1.80
N GLN A 101 0.38 2.64 1.52
CA GLN A 101 -0.29 1.83 0.49
C GLN A 101 -1.18 0.73 1.06
N ILE A 102 -1.17 0.45 2.37
CA ILE A 102 -1.96 -0.64 2.93
C ILE A 102 -3.31 -0.19 3.52
N PHE A 103 -3.44 1.04 3.98
CA PHE A 103 -4.70 1.54 4.55
C PHE A 103 -5.64 2.16 3.50
N ILE A 104 -5.56 1.73 2.25
CA ILE A 104 -6.18 2.44 1.12
C ILE A 104 -7.05 1.59 0.20
N ASP A 105 -7.03 0.29 0.30
CA ASP A 105 -7.70 -0.63 -0.63
C ASP A 105 -9.19 -0.29 -0.82
N THR A 106 -9.89 0.06 0.27
CA THR A 106 -11.29 0.46 0.22
C THR A 106 -11.56 1.66 -0.68
N TRP A 107 -10.61 2.56 -0.86
CA TRP A 107 -10.77 3.72 -1.73
C TRP A 107 -10.75 3.35 -3.21
N GLY A 108 -10.03 2.28 -3.57
CA GLY A 108 -10.15 1.64 -4.87
C GLY A 108 -11.50 0.96 -5.06
N LEU A 109 -11.92 0.16 -4.07
CA LEU A 109 -13.17 -0.62 -4.10
C LEU A 109 -14.43 0.25 -4.20
N VAL A 110 -14.46 1.43 -3.59
CA VAL A 110 -15.63 2.35 -3.65
C VAL A 110 -15.66 3.25 -4.89
N ASN A 111 -14.65 3.17 -5.73
CA ASN A 111 -14.57 3.90 -6.99
C ASN A 111 -14.37 2.95 -8.20
N PRO A 112 -15.20 1.90 -8.36
CA PRO A 112 -15.02 0.92 -9.43
C PRO A 112 -15.03 1.61 -10.80
N CYS A 113 -14.17 1.15 -11.70
CA CYS A 113 -14.04 1.69 -13.08
C CYS A 113 -13.68 3.19 -13.14
N ASN A 114 -13.13 3.76 -12.06
CA ASN A 114 -12.71 5.17 -12.04
C ASN A 114 -11.33 5.32 -11.39
N PRO A 115 -10.25 4.92 -12.09
CA PRO A 115 -8.89 4.92 -11.54
C PRO A 115 -8.40 6.29 -11.07
N GLU A 116 -8.76 7.37 -11.78
CA GLU A 116 -8.34 8.73 -11.41
C GLU A 116 -8.95 9.16 -10.08
N LYS A 117 -10.25 8.93 -9.90
CA LYS A 117 -10.92 9.24 -8.64
C LYS A 117 -10.43 8.35 -7.49
N ALA A 118 -10.22 7.07 -7.76
CA ALA A 118 -9.67 6.13 -6.80
C ALA A 118 -8.27 6.58 -6.32
N ALA A 119 -7.39 6.97 -7.24
CA ALA A 119 -6.06 7.50 -6.94
C ALA A 119 -6.13 8.76 -6.07
N HIS A 120 -7.03 9.69 -6.39
CA HIS A 120 -7.25 10.91 -5.60
C HIS A 120 -7.73 10.59 -4.17
N TYR A 121 -8.65 9.65 -4.01
CA TYR A 121 -9.14 9.24 -2.70
C TYR A 121 -8.06 8.50 -1.90
N GLY A 122 -7.27 7.64 -2.55
CA GLY A 122 -6.11 7.00 -1.95
C GLY A 122 -5.09 8.01 -1.45
N GLU A 123 -4.76 9.02 -2.27
CA GLU A 123 -3.89 10.13 -1.86
C GLU A 123 -4.42 10.88 -0.65
N ALA A 124 -5.69 11.24 -0.66
CA ALA A 124 -6.32 11.95 0.47
C ALA A 124 -6.25 11.12 1.76
N ALA A 125 -6.46 9.81 1.67
CA ALA A 125 -6.38 8.92 2.82
C ALA A 125 -4.94 8.71 3.31
N ALA A 126 -4.00 8.42 2.42
CA ALA A 126 -2.61 8.18 2.77
C ALA A 126 -1.92 9.41 3.35
N SER A 127 -2.25 10.60 2.85
CA SER A 127 -1.64 11.87 3.32
C SER A 127 -1.99 12.24 4.76
N VAL A 128 -2.92 11.54 5.40
CA VAL A 128 -3.16 11.68 6.85
C VAL A 128 -1.92 11.31 7.66
N SER A 129 -1.19 10.30 7.22
CA SER A 129 -0.05 9.73 7.94
C SER A 129 1.26 9.72 7.16
N HIS A 130 1.21 9.74 5.84
CA HIS A 130 2.35 9.55 4.94
C HIS A 130 2.56 10.74 4.01
N GLY A 131 3.76 10.80 3.41
CA GLY A 131 4.15 11.80 2.42
C GLY A 131 5.15 11.19 1.43
N GLY A 132 5.60 12.00 0.45
CA GLY A 132 6.58 11.52 -0.52
C GLY A 132 6.15 10.26 -1.26
N GLU A 133 7.05 9.30 -1.38
CA GLU A 133 6.78 8.02 -2.05
C GLU A 133 5.69 7.21 -1.34
N GLY A 134 5.48 7.40 -0.03
CA GLY A 134 4.44 6.73 0.75
C GLY A 134 3.02 6.99 0.23
N VAL A 135 2.77 8.16 -0.32
CA VAL A 135 1.47 8.53 -0.92
C VAL A 135 1.33 7.97 -2.34
N LEU A 136 2.43 7.80 -3.07
CA LEU A 136 2.38 7.29 -4.44
C LEU A 136 1.92 5.84 -4.51
N GLY A 137 2.26 5.03 -3.50
CA GLY A 137 1.73 3.67 -3.39
C GLY A 137 0.22 3.63 -3.27
N ALA A 138 -0.37 4.55 -2.49
CA ALA A 138 -1.83 4.68 -2.40
C ALA A 138 -2.47 5.03 -3.74
N ARG A 139 -1.91 5.99 -4.47
CA ARG A 139 -2.40 6.36 -5.80
C ARG A 139 -2.36 5.19 -6.77
N PHE A 140 -1.26 4.45 -6.77
CA PHE A 140 -1.08 3.26 -7.62
C PHE A 140 -2.11 2.17 -7.28
N PHE A 141 -2.17 1.70 -6.03
CA PHE A 141 -3.03 0.58 -5.67
C PHE A 141 -4.51 0.91 -5.78
N CYS A 142 -4.95 2.09 -5.36
CA CYS A 142 -6.35 2.49 -5.52
C CYS A 142 -6.77 2.54 -7.00
N ALA A 143 -5.92 3.05 -7.88
CA ALA A 143 -6.20 3.06 -9.32
C ALA A 143 -6.21 1.66 -9.92
N ALA A 144 -5.26 0.80 -9.53
CA ALA A 144 -5.17 -0.58 -9.96
C ALA A 144 -6.43 -1.38 -9.54
N ILE A 145 -6.84 -1.27 -8.27
CA ILE A 145 -8.06 -1.91 -7.75
C ILE A 145 -9.30 -1.42 -8.51
N ALA A 146 -9.43 -0.11 -8.74
CA ALA A 146 -10.55 0.44 -9.50
C ALA A 146 -10.58 -0.08 -10.95
N LYS A 147 -9.41 -0.25 -11.59
CA LYS A 147 -9.25 -0.79 -12.94
C LYS A 147 -9.58 -2.27 -13.02
N ALA A 148 -9.29 -3.05 -11.98
CA ALA A 148 -9.57 -4.48 -11.91
C ALA A 148 -11.07 -4.83 -12.02
N PHE A 149 -11.99 -3.86 -11.84
CA PHE A 149 -13.41 -4.03 -12.15
C PHE A 149 -13.74 -4.03 -13.65
N GLU A 150 -12.79 -3.65 -14.51
CA GLU A 150 -12.98 -3.57 -15.96
C GLU A 150 -12.28 -4.69 -16.73
N THR A 151 -11.15 -5.18 -16.22
CA THR A 151 -10.28 -6.14 -16.92
C THR A 151 -9.58 -7.06 -15.94
N ASP A 152 -9.25 -8.26 -16.38
CA ASP A 152 -8.40 -9.23 -15.69
C ASP A 152 -6.95 -9.24 -16.25
N ASP A 153 -6.63 -8.35 -17.19
CA ASP A 153 -5.25 -8.19 -17.67
C ASP A 153 -4.41 -7.43 -16.64
N ILE A 154 -3.61 -8.18 -15.90
CA ILE A 154 -2.77 -7.63 -14.82
C ILE A 154 -1.79 -6.56 -15.32
N PHE A 155 -1.33 -6.63 -16.57
CA PHE A 155 -0.41 -5.63 -17.11
C PHE A 155 -1.14 -4.33 -17.45
N GLU A 156 -2.36 -4.40 -17.99
CA GLU A 156 -3.22 -3.23 -18.19
C GLU A 156 -3.57 -2.57 -16.85
N ILE A 157 -3.83 -3.37 -15.81
CA ILE A 157 -4.10 -2.89 -14.45
C ILE A 157 -2.89 -2.16 -13.88
N MET A 158 -1.68 -2.74 -13.96
CA MET A 158 -0.45 -2.11 -13.50
C MET A 158 -0.13 -0.83 -14.26
N GLU A 159 -0.30 -0.81 -15.59
CA GLU A 159 -0.08 0.38 -16.42
C GLU A 159 -1.03 1.52 -16.03
N THR A 160 -2.31 1.20 -15.78
CA THR A 160 -3.31 2.17 -15.31
C THR A 160 -2.93 2.78 -13.97
N GLY A 161 -2.46 1.99 -13.02
CA GLY A 161 -1.97 2.47 -11.73
C GLY A 161 -0.72 3.34 -11.87
N LEU A 162 0.26 2.92 -12.67
CA LEU A 162 1.49 3.67 -12.94
C LEU A 162 1.22 5.02 -13.62
N ALA A 163 0.17 5.11 -14.43
CA ALA A 163 -0.24 6.37 -15.06
C ALA A 163 -0.69 7.44 -14.04
N GLN A 164 -1.00 7.04 -12.79
CA GLN A 164 -1.45 7.95 -11.73
C GLN A 164 -0.30 8.53 -10.88
N ILE A 165 0.94 8.16 -11.15
CA ILE A 165 2.11 8.60 -10.38
C ILE A 165 3.18 9.23 -11.28
N PRO A 166 4.07 10.10 -10.72
CA PRO A 166 5.13 10.72 -11.48
C PRO A 166 6.13 9.69 -12.02
N LYS A 167 6.51 9.81 -13.29
CA LYS A 167 7.47 8.90 -13.94
C LYS A 167 8.88 8.95 -13.36
N ASP A 168 9.24 10.05 -12.74
CA ASP A 168 10.54 10.30 -12.12
C ASP A 168 10.59 9.92 -10.63
N SER A 169 9.46 9.44 -10.05
CA SER A 169 9.42 8.93 -8.68
C SER A 169 10.22 7.63 -8.52
N LEU A 170 10.70 7.36 -7.30
CA LEU A 170 11.36 6.08 -6.99
C LEU A 170 10.39 4.91 -7.10
N TYR A 171 9.12 5.13 -6.74
CA TYR A 171 8.06 4.12 -6.87
C TYR A 171 7.90 3.68 -8.34
N HIS A 172 7.84 4.63 -9.28
CA HIS A 172 7.77 4.31 -10.71
C HIS A 172 9.06 3.66 -11.22
N GLN A 173 10.23 4.07 -10.71
CA GLN A 173 11.52 3.50 -11.12
C GLN A 173 11.66 2.03 -10.68
N VAL A 174 11.28 1.67 -9.44
CA VAL A 174 11.33 0.27 -8.99
C VAL A 174 10.36 -0.60 -9.78
N ALA A 175 9.15 -0.10 -10.06
CA ALA A 175 8.17 -0.78 -10.90
C ALA A 175 8.73 -1.04 -12.30
N SER A 176 9.31 -0.03 -12.93
CA SER A 176 9.93 -0.14 -14.26
C SER A 176 11.06 -1.16 -14.27
N ALA A 177 11.94 -1.14 -13.26
CA ALA A 177 13.03 -2.10 -13.16
C ALA A 177 12.54 -3.56 -13.09
N VAL A 178 11.46 -3.80 -12.34
CA VAL A 178 10.83 -5.13 -12.26
C VAL A 178 10.21 -5.54 -13.59
N LEU A 179 9.46 -4.65 -14.23
CA LEU A 179 8.80 -4.95 -15.52
C LEU A 179 9.82 -5.16 -16.64
N GLU A 180 10.90 -4.38 -16.68
CA GLU A 180 12.01 -4.61 -17.62
C GLU A 180 12.68 -5.96 -17.38
N PHE A 181 12.92 -6.33 -16.12
CA PHE A 181 13.46 -7.65 -15.77
C PHE A 181 12.52 -8.77 -16.22
N TYR A 182 11.21 -8.63 -15.96
CA TYR A 182 10.20 -9.58 -16.38
C TYR A 182 10.19 -9.76 -17.91
N HIS A 183 10.24 -8.68 -18.68
CA HIS A 183 10.26 -8.75 -20.14
C HIS A 183 11.50 -9.45 -20.68
N ALA A 184 12.63 -9.33 -20.00
CA ALA A 184 13.87 -10.05 -20.36
C ALA A 184 13.87 -11.51 -19.92
N HIS A 185 13.12 -11.86 -18.86
CA HIS A 185 13.10 -13.18 -18.23
C HIS A 185 11.65 -13.58 -17.84
N PRO A 186 10.77 -13.87 -18.83
CA PRO A 186 9.33 -14.08 -18.59
C PRO A 186 8.97 -15.48 -18.05
N GLU A 187 9.96 -16.35 -17.86
CA GLU A 187 9.75 -17.69 -17.31
C GLU A 187 9.27 -17.59 -15.85
N GLU A 188 8.31 -18.40 -15.47
CA GLU A 188 7.65 -18.31 -14.17
C GLU A 188 8.64 -18.33 -12.99
N GLU A 189 9.62 -19.25 -13.03
CA GLU A 189 10.61 -19.37 -11.94
C GLU A 189 11.63 -18.23 -11.88
N SER A 190 11.69 -17.40 -12.90
CA SER A 190 12.60 -16.24 -12.95
C SER A 190 12.24 -15.14 -11.92
N TRP A 191 11.08 -15.25 -11.24
CA TRP A 191 10.76 -14.37 -10.12
C TRP A 191 11.82 -14.41 -9.01
N ARG A 192 12.49 -15.56 -8.79
CA ARG A 192 13.57 -15.68 -7.79
C ARG A 192 14.78 -14.83 -8.17
N SER A 193 15.17 -14.83 -9.44
CA SER A 193 16.26 -13.96 -9.94
C SER A 193 15.84 -12.48 -9.96
N CYS A 194 14.57 -12.20 -10.22
CA CYS A 194 14.01 -10.85 -10.06
C CYS A 194 14.09 -10.39 -8.59
N TYR A 195 13.77 -11.26 -7.65
CA TYR A 195 13.92 -10.98 -6.22
C TYR A 195 15.39 -10.74 -5.83
N GLU A 196 16.34 -11.50 -6.38
CA GLU A 196 17.77 -11.26 -6.15
C GLU A 196 18.20 -9.88 -6.70
N MET A 197 17.66 -9.46 -7.83
CA MET A 197 17.85 -8.10 -8.36
C MET A 197 17.27 -7.05 -7.39
N LEU A 198 16.05 -7.26 -6.88
CA LEU A 198 15.44 -6.35 -5.90
C LEU A 198 16.27 -6.26 -4.62
N VAL A 199 16.75 -7.37 -4.08
CA VAL A 199 17.62 -7.38 -2.89
C VAL A 199 18.89 -6.57 -3.14
N ARG A 200 19.53 -6.76 -4.32
CA ARG A 200 20.77 -6.10 -4.66
C ARG A 200 20.61 -4.59 -4.89
N ASP A 201 19.56 -4.18 -5.62
CA ASP A 201 19.44 -2.82 -6.15
C ASP A 201 18.43 -1.95 -5.38
N TRP A 202 17.42 -2.57 -4.74
CA TRP A 202 16.26 -1.90 -4.12
C TRP A 202 15.95 -2.42 -2.70
N GLY A 203 16.90 -3.12 -2.05
CA GLY A 203 16.68 -3.77 -0.77
C GLY A 203 16.67 -2.81 0.43
N TYR A 204 16.25 -3.34 1.58
CA TYR A 204 16.17 -2.60 2.85
C TYR A 204 17.50 -2.02 3.35
N ASP A 205 18.63 -2.49 2.84
CA ASP A 205 19.95 -1.90 3.12
C ASP A 205 20.13 -0.50 2.51
N LYS A 206 19.27 -0.11 1.58
CA LYS A 206 19.28 1.19 0.87
C LYS A 206 18.25 2.18 1.39
N TYR A 207 17.23 1.68 2.09
CA TYR A 207 16.11 2.47 2.57
C TYR A 207 15.98 2.34 4.08
N GLN A 208 15.90 3.47 4.78
CA GLN A 208 15.81 3.51 6.23
C GLN A 208 14.35 3.34 6.71
N GLY A 209 14.22 2.98 7.98
CA GLY A 209 12.92 2.75 8.61
C GLY A 209 12.65 1.27 8.86
N VAL A 210 11.43 0.97 9.29
CA VAL A 210 11.02 -0.41 9.65
C VAL A 210 10.61 -1.18 8.41
N CYS A 211 9.73 -0.58 7.58
CA CYS A 211 9.15 -1.18 6.38
C CYS A 211 9.00 -0.11 5.29
N HIS A 212 10.11 0.22 4.61
CA HIS A 212 10.06 1.25 3.57
C HIS A 212 9.21 0.80 2.37
N ILE A 213 8.44 1.73 1.79
CA ILE A 213 7.51 1.44 0.70
C ILE A 213 8.19 0.92 -0.57
N ILE A 214 9.38 1.41 -0.93
CA ILE A 214 10.04 1.09 -2.22
C ILE A 214 10.42 -0.39 -2.36
N PRO A 215 11.11 -1.04 -1.39
CA PRO A 215 11.36 -2.48 -1.47
C PRO A 215 10.07 -3.29 -1.62
N ASN A 216 9.04 -2.91 -0.89
CA ASN A 216 7.74 -3.60 -0.87
C ASN A 216 6.96 -3.40 -2.18
N ALA A 217 6.98 -2.20 -2.76
CA ALA A 217 6.47 -1.95 -4.10
C ALA A 217 7.12 -2.88 -5.13
N GLY A 218 8.46 -3.03 -5.08
CA GLY A 218 9.18 -3.97 -5.95
C GLY A 218 8.68 -5.40 -5.83
N VAL A 219 8.42 -5.88 -4.60
CA VAL A 219 7.83 -7.23 -4.38
C VAL A 219 6.42 -7.33 -4.95
N CYS A 220 5.57 -6.32 -4.75
CA CYS A 220 4.21 -6.31 -5.31
C CYS A 220 4.22 -6.39 -6.85
N PHE A 221 5.03 -5.56 -7.53
CA PHE A 221 5.17 -5.60 -8.99
C PHE A 221 5.72 -6.95 -9.48
N MET A 222 6.73 -7.50 -8.81
CA MET A 222 7.25 -8.82 -9.11
C MET A 222 6.18 -9.90 -8.97
N ALA A 223 5.43 -9.89 -7.87
CA ALA A 223 4.38 -10.88 -7.62
C ALA A 223 3.27 -10.80 -8.68
N MET A 224 2.79 -9.60 -9.01
CA MET A 224 1.77 -9.41 -10.05
C MET A 224 2.27 -9.82 -11.44
N ALA A 225 3.49 -9.43 -11.82
CA ALA A 225 4.05 -9.77 -13.15
C ALA A 225 4.23 -11.27 -13.33
N TYR A 226 4.84 -11.96 -12.36
CA TYR A 226 5.08 -13.42 -12.46
C TYR A 226 3.87 -14.27 -12.08
N GLY A 227 2.93 -13.74 -11.33
CA GLY A 227 1.64 -14.36 -11.05
C GLY A 227 0.68 -14.36 -12.25
N LYS A 228 0.86 -13.42 -13.18
CA LYS A 228 0.12 -13.33 -14.46
C LYS A 228 -1.40 -13.40 -14.29
N GLY A 229 -1.94 -12.64 -13.32
CA GLY A 229 -3.37 -12.59 -13.03
C GLY A 229 -3.91 -13.80 -12.23
N ARG A 230 -3.07 -14.73 -11.83
CA ARG A 230 -3.46 -15.86 -10.98
C ARG A 230 -3.33 -15.48 -9.50
N PHE A 231 -4.46 -15.45 -8.81
CA PHE A 231 -4.53 -15.09 -7.39
C PHE A 231 -3.59 -15.95 -6.52
N ASP A 232 -3.72 -17.29 -6.64
CA ASP A 232 -2.94 -18.25 -5.87
C ASP A 232 -1.42 -18.03 -6.04
N ARG A 233 -0.98 -17.88 -7.29
CA ARG A 233 0.43 -17.72 -7.60
C ARG A 233 0.97 -16.35 -7.20
N THR A 234 0.19 -15.30 -7.40
CA THR A 234 0.60 -13.94 -7.03
C THR A 234 0.80 -13.82 -5.52
N VAL A 235 -0.17 -14.28 -4.73
CA VAL A 235 -0.09 -14.26 -3.26
C VAL A 235 1.05 -15.16 -2.76
N GLU A 236 1.26 -16.32 -3.37
CA GLU A 236 2.37 -17.22 -3.04
C GLU A 236 3.74 -16.54 -3.26
N ILE A 237 3.96 -15.90 -4.40
CA ILE A 237 5.21 -15.19 -4.70
C ILE A 237 5.42 -14.04 -3.72
N ALA A 238 4.41 -13.20 -3.47
CA ALA A 238 4.50 -12.10 -2.53
C ALA A 238 4.89 -12.58 -1.13
N THR A 239 4.28 -13.68 -0.66
CA THR A 239 4.54 -14.25 0.65
C THR A 239 5.94 -14.88 0.73
N MET A 240 6.38 -15.61 -0.31
CA MET A 240 7.72 -16.24 -0.34
C MET A 240 8.86 -15.24 -0.42
N ALA A 241 8.64 -14.04 -0.95
CA ALA A 241 9.64 -12.98 -1.01
C ALA A 241 10.15 -12.57 0.38
N GLY A 242 9.33 -12.71 1.41
CA GLY A 242 9.74 -12.52 2.80
C GLY A 242 9.45 -11.10 3.26
N TRP A 243 10.05 -10.13 3.05
CA TRP A 243 9.92 -8.74 3.52
C TRP A 243 8.58 -8.47 4.26
N ASP A 244 7.79 -7.49 3.90
CA ASP A 244 6.48 -7.24 4.56
C ASP A 244 5.37 -8.09 3.91
N THR A 245 5.27 -9.35 4.34
CA THR A 245 4.55 -10.39 3.60
C THR A 245 3.04 -10.24 3.65
N ASP A 246 2.47 -9.88 4.79
CA ASP A 246 1.04 -9.66 4.99
C ASP A 246 0.55 -8.45 4.18
N CYS A 247 1.23 -7.30 4.34
CA CYS A 247 0.93 -6.09 3.59
C CYS A 247 1.03 -6.30 2.08
N ASN A 248 2.15 -6.88 1.61
CA ASN A 248 2.35 -7.13 0.18
C ASN A 248 1.32 -8.11 -0.38
N ALA A 249 1.05 -9.21 0.33
CA ALA A 249 0.06 -10.20 -0.11
C ALA A 249 -1.37 -9.64 -0.06
N GLY A 250 -1.70 -8.83 0.94
CA GLY A 250 -2.99 -8.14 1.04
C GLY A 250 -3.24 -7.22 -0.15
N ASN A 251 -2.29 -6.33 -0.45
CA ASN A 251 -2.40 -5.41 -1.59
C ASN A 251 -2.57 -6.14 -2.93
N VAL A 252 -1.67 -7.08 -3.26
CA VAL A 252 -1.76 -7.78 -4.56
C VAL A 252 -2.98 -8.69 -4.63
N GLY A 253 -3.40 -9.26 -3.49
CA GLY A 253 -4.61 -10.08 -3.42
C GLY A 253 -5.90 -9.26 -3.63
N THR A 254 -5.93 -8.00 -3.21
CA THR A 254 -7.09 -7.12 -3.43
C THR A 254 -7.22 -6.68 -4.89
N VAL A 255 -6.10 -6.60 -5.62
CA VAL A 255 -6.10 -6.25 -7.07
C VAL A 255 -6.66 -7.40 -7.92
N LEU A 256 -6.48 -8.67 -7.50
CA LEU A 256 -6.87 -9.89 -8.24
C LEU A 256 -8.25 -10.41 -7.86
#